data_52349173cea92add3822816e8f64a3e2
#
_entry.id   52349173cea92add3822816e8f64a3e2
#
_cell.length_a   1.000
_cell.length_b   1.000
_cell.length_c   1.000
_cell.angle_alpha   90.00
_cell.angle_beta   90.00
_cell.angle_gamma   90.00
#
_symmetry.space_group_name_H-M   'P 1'
#
loop_
_entity.id
_entity.type
_entity.pdbx_description
1 polymer ?
#
loop_
_entity_poly.entity_id
_entity_poly.type
_entity_poly.pdbx_seq_one_letter_code
_entity_poly.pdbx_strand_id
1 'polypeptide(L)'
;MKGPRERSHLHAAPVACAHCGLAVPEGMLRAGEEKQFCCSGCRQVHDLIRDWGYEKFYGLVEQQGGALEPARPTGRGFEDLDDPRALEGATEQAPGGRCRTRLYLEGVHCAACVWLVEKLPEALDGVDSVRLNLANAVAEVTWRPEK
;
A
#
# COMPACT_ATOMS: atom_id res chain seq x y z
N MET A 1 33.55 -22.71 -43.87
CA MET A 1 32.18 -22.68 -43.30
C MET A 1 32.30 -22.32 -41.84
N LYS A 2 31.96 -21.09 -41.47
CA LYS A 2 31.93 -20.64 -40.08
C LYS A 2 30.48 -20.75 -39.59
N GLY A 3 30.24 -21.64 -38.60
CA GLY A 3 28.95 -21.77 -37.94
C GLY A 3 28.52 -20.53 -37.17
N PRO A 4 27.22 -20.29 -36.97
CA PRO A 4 26.71 -19.14 -36.24
C PRO A 4 27.11 -19.26 -34.78
N ARG A 5 27.69 -18.19 -34.24
CA ARG A 5 27.94 -18.04 -32.80
C ARG A 5 26.61 -17.92 -32.09
N GLU A 6 26.19 -18.95 -31.38
CA GLU A 6 25.14 -18.86 -30.36
C GLU A 6 25.53 -17.81 -29.33
N ARG A 7 24.83 -16.69 -29.34
CA ARG A 7 24.90 -15.74 -28.26
C ARG A 7 24.11 -16.33 -27.09
N SER A 8 24.84 -16.94 -26.17
CA SER A 8 24.29 -17.30 -24.86
C SER A 8 23.85 -16.02 -24.18
N HIS A 9 22.55 -15.73 -24.27
CA HIS A 9 21.92 -14.75 -23.41
C HIS A 9 21.90 -15.35 -22.00
N LEU A 10 22.90 -15.01 -21.20
CA LEU A 10 22.83 -15.15 -19.75
C LEU A 10 21.66 -14.28 -19.31
N HIS A 11 20.48 -14.87 -19.16
CA HIS A 11 19.36 -14.21 -18.50
C HIS A 11 19.77 -14.01 -17.05
N ALA A 12 20.24 -12.81 -16.71
CA ALA A 12 20.34 -12.39 -15.33
C ALA A 12 18.93 -12.57 -14.70
N ALA A 13 18.90 -13.10 -13.47
CA ALA A 13 17.63 -13.27 -12.76
C ALA A 13 16.87 -11.93 -12.76
N PRO A 14 15.54 -11.95 -13.01
CA PRO A 14 14.77 -10.71 -13.07
C PRO A 14 14.87 -9.98 -11.72
N VAL A 15 15.08 -8.67 -11.78
CA VAL A 15 15.12 -7.81 -10.60
C VAL A 15 13.72 -7.77 -9.99
N ALA A 16 13.62 -8.09 -8.70
CA ALA A 16 12.33 -8.09 -7.99
C ALA A 16 11.97 -6.68 -7.50
N CYS A 17 10.69 -6.35 -7.56
CA CYS A 17 10.14 -5.13 -6.98
C CYS A 17 10.27 -5.14 -5.46
N ALA A 18 10.85 -4.10 -4.89
CA ALA A 18 11.07 -3.97 -3.45
C ALA A 18 9.77 -3.89 -2.62
N HIS A 19 8.62 -3.62 -3.25
CA HIS A 19 7.32 -3.61 -2.57
C HIS A 19 6.57 -4.93 -2.74
N CYS A 20 6.29 -5.36 -3.97
CA CYS A 20 5.41 -6.50 -4.23
C CYS A 20 6.11 -7.79 -4.67
N GLY A 21 7.44 -7.76 -4.90
CA GLY A 21 8.22 -8.92 -5.30
C GLY A 21 8.11 -9.31 -6.78
N LEU A 22 7.23 -8.71 -7.57
CA LEU A 22 7.11 -9.00 -8.99
C LEU A 22 8.34 -8.52 -9.77
N ALA A 23 8.61 -9.15 -10.91
CA ALA A 23 9.68 -8.73 -11.80
C ALA A 23 9.50 -7.27 -12.24
N VAL A 24 10.57 -6.49 -12.15
CA VAL A 24 10.59 -5.10 -12.60
C VAL A 24 10.81 -5.09 -14.12
N PRO A 25 9.92 -4.43 -14.90
CA PRO A 25 10.12 -4.26 -16.34
C PRO A 25 11.42 -3.51 -16.63
N GLU A 26 12.14 -3.89 -17.68
CA GLU A 26 13.42 -3.26 -18.06
C GLU A 26 13.33 -1.73 -18.17
N GLY A 27 12.23 -1.22 -18.73
CA GLY A 27 11.98 0.22 -18.87
C GLY A 27 11.72 0.96 -17.54
N MET A 28 11.53 0.23 -16.44
CA MET A 28 11.32 0.79 -15.09
C MET A 28 12.58 0.70 -14.22
N LEU A 29 13.61 0.00 -14.68
CA LEU A 29 14.88 -0.11 -13.96
C LEU A 29 15.59 1.24 -13.92
N ARG A 30 16.06 1.62 -12.73
CA ARG A 30 16.83 2.86 -12.52
C ARG A 30 18.24 2.52 -12.11
N ALA A 31 19.19 2.96 -12.93
CA ALA A 31 20.61 2.74 -12.67
C ALA A 31 21.04 3.47 -11.38
N GLY A 32 21.81 2.78 -10.53
CA GLY A 32 22.32 3.34 -9.28
C GLY A 32 21.34 3.32 -8.09
N GLU A 33 20.10 2.90 -8.29
CA GLU A 33 19.14 2.70 -7.18
C GLU A 33 19.27 1.24 -6.67
N GLU A 34 19.46 1.08 -5.36
CA GLU A 34 19.51 -0.22 -4.71
C GLU A 34 18.16 -0.93 -4.76
N LYS A 35 17.07 -0.18 -4.56
CA LYS A 35 15.69 -0.69 -4.59
C LYS A 35 15.02 -0.35 -5.91
N GLN A 36 14.47 -1.37 -6.56
CA GLN A 36 13.80 -1.25 -7.83
C GLN A 36 12.29 -1.51 -7.68
N PHE A 37 11.45 -0.90 -8.52
CA PHE A 37 10.01 -0.97 -8.41
C PHE A 37 9.34 -1.21 -9.76
N CYS A 38 8.34 -2.10 -9.79
CA CYS A 38 7.62 -2.46 -11.01
C CYS A 38 6.66 -1.35 -11.53
N CYS A 39 6.31 -0.40 -10.67
CA CYS A 39 5.47 0.76 -11.03
C CYS A 39 5.67 1.92 -10.03
N SER A 40 5.17 3.10 -10.38
CA SER A 40 5.22 4.28 -9.52
C SER A 40 4.43 4.11 -8.22
N GLY A 41 3.30 3.39 -8.25
CA GLY A 41 2.50 3.11 -7.06
C GLY A 41 3.27 2.30 -6.03
N CYS A 42 3.96 1.22 -6.45
CA CYS A 42 4.80 0.43 -5.54
C CYS A 42 5.92 1.27 -4.90
N ARG A 43 6.51 2.19 -5.66
CA ARG A 43 7.50 3.13 -5.12
C ARG A 43 6.88 4.04 -4.06
N GLN A 44 5.76 4.68 -4.38
CA GLN A 44 5.08 5.61 -3.46
C GLN A 44 4.69 4.93 -2.16
N VAL A 45 4.06 3.76 -2.22
CA VAL A 45 3.65 3.01 -1.02
C VAL A 45 4.86 2.56 -0.20
N HIS A 46 5.92 2.09 -0.86
CA HIS A 46 7.15 1.71 -0.19
C HIS A 46 7.80 2.89 0.54
N ASP A 47 7.88 4.05 -0.11
CA ASP A 47 8.47 5.26 0.46
C ASP A 47 7.63 5.75 1.64
N LEU A 48 6.29 5.75 1.51
CA LEU A 48 5.37 6.11 2.59
C LEU A 48 5.54 5.21 3.82
N ILE A 49 5.59 3.89 3.64
CA ILE A 49 5.79 2.91 4.72
C ILE A 49 7.12 3.18 5.43
N ARG A 50 8.19 3.46 4.68
CA ARG A 50 9.50 3.79 5.22
C ARG A 50 9.49 5.12 5.98
N ASP A 51 8.93 6.17 5.38
CA ASP A 51 8.92 7.53 5.95
C ASP A 51 8.12 7.59 7.25
N TRP A 52 7.14 6.70 7.41
CA TRP A 52 6.39 6.51 8.66
C TRP A 52 7.07 5.55 9.67
N GLY A 53 8.21 4.94 9.29
CA GLY A 53 8.92 4.01 10.17
C GLY A 53 8.26 2.63 10.30
N TYR A 54 7.48 2.23 9.30
CA TYR A 54 6.70 0.97 9.33
C TYR A 54 7.32 -0.15 8.47
N GLU A 55 8.63 -0.13 8.26
CA GLU A 55 9.34 -1.15 7.45
C GLU A 55 9.14 -2.58 7.97
N LYS A 56 8.80 -2.73 9.26
CA LYS A 56 8.44 -4.02 9.86
C LYS A 56 7.28 -4.71 9.11
N PHE A 57 6.46 -3.95 8.40
CA PHE A 57 5.40 -4.47 7.52
C PHE A 57 5.93 -5.53 6.54
N TYR A 58 7.06 -5.28 5.88
CA TYR A 58 7.64 -6.21 4.92
C TYR A 58 8.08 -7.53 5.58
N GLY A 59 8.68 -7.46 6.77
CA GLY A 59 9.03 -8.65 7.54
C GLY A 59 7.80 -9.47 7.96
N LEU A 60 6.67 -8.82 8.27
CA LEU A 60 5.42 -9.52 8.57
C LEU A 60 4.85 -10.21 7.33
N VAL A 61 4.92 -9.58 6.15
CA VAL A 61 4.48 -10.19 4.88
C VAL A 61 5.30 -11.44 4.58
N GLU A 62 6.62 -11.37 4.70
CA GLU A 62 7.53 -12.50 4.46
C GLU A 62 7.24 -13.68 5.41
N GLN A 63 7.05 -13.42 6.71
CA GLN A 63 6.73 -14.44 7.72
C GLN A 63 5.43 -15.19 7.44
N GLN A 64 4.49 -14.55 6.77
CA GLN A 64 3.21 -15.14 6.39
C GLN A 64 3.26 -15.84 5.02
N GLY A 65 4.43 -15.88 4.37
CA GLY A 65 4.57 -16.44 3.01
C GLY A 65 3.73 -15.69 1.97
N GLY A 66 3.33 -14.45 2.29
CA GLY A 66 2.46 -13.63 1.47
C GLY A 66 3.23 -12.91 0.35
N ALA A 67 2.59 -12.78 -0.81
CA ALA A 67 2.98 -11.85 -1.85
C ALA A 67 2.05 -10.63 -1.76
N LEU A 68 2.61 -9.43 -1.91
CA LEU A 68 1.81 -8.22 -2.04
C LEU A 68 1.36 -8.04 -3.49
N GLU A 69 0.16 -7.50 -3.66
CA GLU A 69 -0.25 -7.04 -4.98
C GLU A 69 0.44 -5.71 -5.33
N PRO A 70 0.71 -5.46 -6.64
CA PRO A 70 1.25 -4.18 -7.06
C PRO A 70 0.31 -3.03 -6.68
N ALA A 71 0.83 -2.01 -6.04
CA ALA A 71 0.09 -0.79 -5.70
C ALA A 71 -0.09 0.08 -6.95
N ARG A 72 -0.99 -0.33 -7.85
CA ARG A 72 -1.25 0.38 -9.11
C ARG A 72 -2.00 1.66 -8.83
N PRO A 73 -1.49 2.82 -9.27
CA PRO A 73 -2.25 4.06 -9.19
C PRO A 73 -3.56 3.92 -9.97
N THR A 74 -4.67 4.23 -9.33
CA THR A 74 -6.00 4.19 -9.98
C THR A 74 -6.20 5.35 -10.94
N GLY A 75 -5.36 6.38 -10.86
CA GLY A 75 -5.53 7.65 -11.59
C GLY A 75 -6.75 8.46 -11.10
N ARG A 76 -7.45 7.99 -10.07
CA ARG A 76 -8.53 8.74 -9.42
C ARG A 76 -7.94 9.67 -8.37
N GLY A 77 -8.28 10.95 -8.44
CA GLY A 77 -8.15 11.86 -7.32
C GLY A 77 -9.19 11.51 -6.24
N PHE A 78 -8.92 11.92 -5.02
CA PHE A 78 -9.85 11.75 -3.89
C PHE A 78 -10.48 13.09 -3.48
N GLU A 79 -10.40 14.10 -4.37
CA GLU A 79 -10.93 15.45 -4.13
C GLU A 79 -12.45 15.43 -3.85
N ASP A 80 -13.15 14.43 -4.40
CA ASP A 80 -14.58 14.24 -4.13
C ASP A 80 -14.85 13.92 -2.65
N LEU A 81 -13.86 13.35 -1.93
CA LEU A 81 -13.99 13.05 -0.49
C LEU A 81 -13.78 14.28 0.40
N ASP A 82 -13.28 15.38 -0.15
CA ASP A 82 -13.17 16.66 0.55
C ASP A 82 -14.54 17.37 0.67
N ASP A 83 -15.56 16.95 -0.12
CA ASP A 83 -16.94 17.41 0.06
C ASP A 83 -17.51 16.74 1.32
N PRO A 84 -17.94 17.53 2.34
CA PRO A 84 -18.54 16.97 3.57
C PRO A 84 -19.69 16.01 3.32
N ARG A 85 -20.42 16.17 2.20
CA ARG A 85 -21.54 15.30 1.81
C ARG A 85 -21.11 13.94 1.27
N ALA A 86 -19.88 13.81 0.80
CA ALA A 86 -19.40 12.56 0.22
C ALA A 86 -19.37 11.41 1.24
N LEU A 87 -19.18 11.73 2.51
CA LEU A 87 -19.08 10.76 3.59
C LEU A 87 -20.34 10.71 4.49
N GLU A 88 -21.38 11.54 4.22
CA GLU A 88 -22.59 11.62 5.08
C GLU A 88 -23.24 10.25 5.32
N GLY A 89 -23.37 9.41 4.29
CA GLY A 89 -23.96 8.07 4.41
C GLY A 89 -23.05 7.02 5.07
N ALA A 90 -21.76 7.28 5.18
CA ALA A 90 -20.76 6.38 5.75
C ALA A 90 -20.24 6.84 7.12
N THR A 91 -20.63 8.05 7.57
CA THR A 91 -20.15 8.66 8.80
C THR A 91 -21.28 8.79 9.83
N GLU A 92 -20.99 8.36 11.05
CA GLU A 92 -21.87 8.43 12.22
C GLU A 92 -21.20 9.29 13.31
N GLN A 93 -22.02 9.95 14.14
CA GLN A 93 -21.51 10.61 15.34
C GLN A 93 -21.09 9.57 16.38
N ALA A 94 -19.93 9.75 16.97
CA ALA A 94 -19.38 8.92 18.03
C ALA A 94 -19.26 9.71 19.36
N PRO A 95 -19.19 9.02 20.51
CA PRO A 95 -19.05 9.69 21.81
C PRO A 95 -17.85 10.64 21.86
N GLY A 96 -18.00 11.75 22.58
CA GLY A 96 -16.93 12.73 22.78
C GLY A 96 -16.69 13.66 21.60
N GLY A 97 -17.71 13.92 20.76
CA GLY A 97 -17.62 14.82 19.61
C GLY A 97 -16.81 14.26 18.44
N ARG A 98 -16.58 12.96 18.43
CA ARG A 98 -15.87 12.26 17.36
C ARG A 98 -16.82 11.85 16.25
N CYS A 99 -16.24 11.55 15.11
CA CYS A 99 -16.93 10.91 13.99
C CYS A 99 -16.42 9.49 13.80
N ARG A 100 -17.27 8.61 13.30
CA ARG A 100 -16.93 7.25 12.91
C ARG A 100 -17.32 7.05 11.46
N THR A 101 -16.36 6.65 10.63
CA THR A 101 -16.57 6.41 9.20
C THR A 101 -16.21 4.97 8.86
N ARG A 102 -17.01 4.32 8.03
CA ARG A 102 -16.72 2.98 7.49
C ARG A 102 -16.30 3.08 6.05
N LEU A 103 -15.13 2.53 5.75
CA LEU A 103 -14.53 2.53 4.42
C LEU A 103 -14.29 1.10 3.95
N TYR A 104 -14.65 0.79 2.72
CA TYR A 104 -14.27 -0.45 2.06
C TYR A 104 -12.87 -0.31 1.48
N LEU A 105 -11.97 -1.25 1.81
CA LEU A 105 -10.59 -1.26 1.35
C LEU A 105 -10.34 -2.40 0.38
N GLU A 106 -10.07 -2.08 -0.87
CA GLU A 106 -9.64 -3.07 -1.85
C GLU A 106 -8.19 -3.51 -1.62
N GLY A 107 -7.89 -4.78 -1.93
CA GLY A 107 -6.53 -5.30 -1.89
C GLY A 107 -6.00 -5.68 -0.50
N VAL A 108 -6.82 -5.61 0.56
CA VAL A 108 -6.45 -6.08 1.90
C VAL A 108 -6.85 -7.55 2.08
N HIS A 109 -5.85 -8.42 2.21
CA HIS A 109 -6.08 -9.87 2.29
C HIS A 109 -5.11 -10.59 3.24
N CYS A 110 -4.31 -9.88 4.02
CA CYS A 110 -3.36 -10.49 4.93
C CYS A 110 -3.28 -9.75 6.27
N ALA A 111 -2.82 -10.43 7.32
CA ALA A 111 -2.69 -9.86 8.64
C ALA A 111 -1.67 -8.70 8.70
N ALA A 112 -0.66 -8.69 7.82
CA ALA A 112 0.27 -7.57 7.71
C ALA A 112 -0.44 -6.29 7.23
N CYS A 113 -1.40 -6.41 6.31
CA CYS A 113 -2.24 -5.29 5.87
C CYS A 113 -3.10 -4.76 7.02
N VAL A 114 -3.68 -5.65 7.85
CA VAL A 114 -4.42 -5.25 9.06
C VAL A 114 -3.52 -4.46 9.98
N TRP A 115 -2.33 -4.99 10.28
CA TRP A 115 -1.36 -4.33 11.15
C TRP A 115 -1.00 -2.94 10.64
N LEU A 116 -0.72 -2.79 9.33
CA LEU A 116 -0.35 -1.51 8.73
C LEU A 116 -1.49 -0.49 8.82
N VAL A 117 -2.71 -0.89 8.47
CA VAL A 117 -3.89 -0.01 8.50
C VAL A 117 -4.21 0.43 9.92
N GLU A 118 -4.12 -0.47 10.91
CA GLU A 118 -4.37 -0.13 12.31
C GLU A 118 -3.27 0.72 12.96
N LYS A 119 -2.12 0.89 12.28
CA LYS A 119 -1.05 1.83 12.66
C LYS A 119 -1.27 3.27 12.18
N LEU A 120 -2.19 3.50 11.25
CA LEU A 120 -2.43 4.85 10.70
C LEU A 120 -2.69 5.95 11.74
N PRO A 121 -3.36 5.70 12.89
CA PRO A 121 -3.52 6.72 13.93
C PRO A 121 -2.20 7.29 14.49
N GLU A 122 -1.11 6.51 14.42
CA GLU A 122 0.21 6.96 14.87
C GLU A 122 0.84 7.97 13.88
N ALA A 123 0.44 7.92 12.61
CA ALA A 123 0.97 8.76 11.53
C ALA A 123 0.06 9.93 11.13
N LEU A 124 -1.24 9.83 11.44
CA LEU A 124 -2.26 10.79 11.00
C LEU A 124 -2.89 11.53 12.20
N ASP A 125 -2.53 12.81 12.36
CA ASP A 125 -3.21 13.64 13.37
C ASP A 125 -4.70 13.79 13.03
N GLY A 126 -5.54 13.70 14.04
CA GLY A 126 -6.99 13.74 13.88
C GLY A 126 -7.63 12.36 13.78
N VAL A 127 -6.88 11.30 13.51
CA VAL A 127 -7.38 9.92 13.53
C VAL A 127 -7.08 9.29 14.88
N ASP A 128 -8.13 8.93 15.63
CA ASP A 128 -7.98 8.35 16.97
C ASP A 128 -7.81 6.83 16.93
N SER A 129 -8.52 6.14 16.04
CA SER A 129 -8.39 4.69 15.87
C SER A 129 -8.81 4.24 14.47
N VAL A 130 -8.19 3.17 14.00
CA VAL A 130 -8.61 2.43 12.82
C VAL A 130 -8.71 0.96 13.19
N ARG A 131 -9.82 0.30 12.83
CA ARG A 131 -10.02 -1.14 12.99
C ARG A 131 -10.41 -1.74 11.65
N LEU A 132 -9.65 -2.72 11.19
CA LEU A 132 -9.90 -3.38 9.92
C LEU A 132 -10.49 -4.79 10.16
N ASN A 133 -11.69 -5.01 9.67
CA ASN A 133 -12.27 -6.33 9.59
C ASN A 133 -11.88 -6.96 8.24
N LEU A 134 -10.98 -7.95 8.31
CA LEU A 134 -10.46 -8.61 7.12
C LEU A 134 -11.51 -9.44 6.36
N ALA A 135 -12.52 -9.98 7.07
CA ALA A 135 -13.53 -10.84 6.45
C ALA A 135 -14.41 -10.12 5.44
N ASN A 136 -14.66 -8.83 5.65
CA ASN A 136 -15.48 -7.99 4.76
C ASN A 136 -14.72 -6.80 4.17
N ALA A 137 -13.41 -6.70 4.44
CA ALA A 137 -12.53 -5.63 3.99
C ALA A 137 -13.03 -4.22 4.37
N VAL A 138 -13.69 -4.08 5.53
CA VAL A 138 -14.20 -2.79 6.03
C VAL A 138 -13.30 -2.27 7.13
N ALA A 139 -12.78 -1.07 6.95
CA ALA A 139 -12.10 -0.30 7.98
C ALA A 139 -13.11 0.64 8.67
N GLU A 140 -13.16 0.57 10.00
CA GLU A 140 -13.86 1.52 10.84
C GLU A 140 -12.86 2.53 11.39
N VAL A 141 -13.01 3.79 11.00
CA VAL A 141 -12.13 4.90 11.36
C VAL A 141 -12.87 5.82 12.34
N THR A 142 -12.28 6.05 13.52
CA THR A 142 -12.74 7.06 14.47
C THR A 142 -11.80 8.27 14.40
N TRP A 143 -12.35 9.45 14.22
CA TRP A 143 -11.59 10.66 13.94
C TRP A 143 -12.24 11.91 14.52
N ARG A 144 -11.48 13.00 14.57
CA ARG A 144 -11.91 14.31 15.11
C ARG A 144 -12.23 15.26 13.96
N PRO A 145 -13.47 15.76 13.83
CA PRO A 145 -13.90 16.60 12.69
C PRO A 145 -13.26 17.99 12.65
N GLU A 146 -12.60 18.42 13.74
CA GLU A 146 -11.89 19.69 13.81
C GLU A 146 -10.41 19.63 13.39
N LYS A 147 -9.94 18.45 12.96
CA LYS A 147 -8.52 18.17 12.63
C LYS A 147 -8.29 17.81 11.18
#